data_416aa37abd4d9ddfd24cc843e803e775
#
_entry.id   416aa37abd4d9ddfd24cc843e803e775
#
_cell.length_a   1.000
_cell.length_b   1.000
_cell.length_c   1.000
_cell.angle_alpha   90.00
_cell.angle_beta   90.00
_cell.angle_gamma   90.00
#
_symmetry.space_group_name_H-M   'P 1'
#
loop_
_entity.id
_entity.type
_entity.pdbx_description
1 polymer ?
#
loop_
_entity_poly.entity_id
_entity_poly.type
_entity_poly.pdbx_seq_one_letter_code
_entity_poly.pdbx_strand_id
1 'polypeptide(L)'
;MNELGFLAKFIPEFEPIVAMMQFNMYHSYTVDEHTIQCLKTLAQIEKSELVEELPIASSILKDGVNRKVIYIALLLHDIGKGRSDDHSILGAKIAKQVSPRLGLNKQETETVEWLVRYHLLMSDMAQKRDISDPRTVRDFAKAVQSVKRLNLLTVLTVCDVRSVGPDTWNNWKATLIRQLYAETKAILEQGAEALNRENRMTEAKKALREKLSEWDNKDIKIETGRHYPPYWQGFQVDAQFAFAKLLRNLGADEIKIELTPDTDRDATRICFALSDLSLIHISEPTRRPI
;
A
#
# COMPACT_ATOMS: atom_id res chain seq x y z
N MET A 1 -25.65 14.43 -20.60
CA MET A 1 -26.23 13.09 -20.33
C MET A 1 -27.16 13.11 -19.12
N ASN A 2 -26.82 13.80 -18.04
CA ASN A 2 -27.70 13.95 -16.86
C ASN A 2 -28.97 14.73 -17.20
N GLU A 3 -28.88 15.92 -17.77
CA GLU A 3 -29.99 16.77 -18.21
C GLU A 3 -30.97 16.07 -19.18
N LEU A 4 -30.51 15.12 -19.95
CA LEU A 4 -31.31 14.32 -20.87
C LEU A 4 -31.93 13.09 -20.22
N GLY A 5 -31.78 12.88 -18.92
CA GLY A 5 -32.26 11.70 -18.19
C GLY A 5 -31.62 10.38 -18.62
N PHE A 6 -30.53 10.44 -19.42
CA PHE A 6 -29.86 9.22 -19.90
C PHE A 6 -29.22 8.43 -18.76
N LEU A 7 -28.63 9.12 -17.79
CA LEU A 7 -27.89 8.47 -16.71
C LEU A 7 -28.81 7.60 -15.83
N ALA A 8 -29.97 8.12 -15.45
CA ALA A 8 -30.98 7.36 -14.70
C ALA A 8 -31.57 6.18 -15.49
N LYS A 9 -31.68 6.30 -16.83
CA LYS A 9 -32.11 5.17 -17.69
C LYS A 9 -31.05 4.10 -17.83
N PHE A 10 -29.76 4.49 -17.85
CA PHE A 10 -28.65 3.56 -17.98
C PHE A 10 -28.29 2.88 -16.64
N ILE A 11 -28.39 3.63 -15.55
CA ILE A 11 -28.21 3.18 -14.17
C ILE A 11 -29.47 3.53 -13.38
N PRO A 12 -30.50 2.65 -13.35
CA PRO A 12 -31.78 2.96 -12.69
C PRO A 12 -31.61 3.31 -11.19
N GLU A 13 -30.58 2.77 -10.56
CA GLU A 13 -30.25 3.07 -9.17
C GLU A 13 -29.83 4.55 -8.94
N PHE A 14 -29.53 5.28 -10.00
CA PHE A 14 -29.17 6.69 -9.97
C PHE A 14 -30.42 7.61 -9.90
N GLU A 15 -31.59 7.13 -10.31
CA GLU A 15 -32.82 7.94 -10.39
C GLU A 15 -33.18 8.65 -9.07
N PRO A 16 -33.10 8.03 -7.88
CA PRO A 16 -33.48 8.67 -6.61
C PRO A 16 -32.64 9.89 -6.23
N ILE A 17 -31.45 10.05 -6.80
CA ILE A 17 -30.58 11.20 -6.51
C ILE A 17 -30.66 12.30 -7.56
N VAL A 18 -31.41 12.09 -8.65
CA VAL A 18 -31.60 13.10 -9.70
C VAL A 18 -32.40 14.28 -9.14
N ALA A 19 -31.88 15.49 -9.33
CA ALA A 19 -32.43 16.75 -8.82
C ALA A 19 -32.68 16.77 -7.30
N MET A 20 -32.04 15.85 -6.56
CA MET A 20 -32.19 15.79 -5.12
C MET A 20 -31.36 16.89 -4.45
N MET A 21 -32.02 17.81 -3.75
CA MET A 21 -31.38 18.85 -2.95
C MET A 21 -31.02 18.31 -1.55
N GLN A 22 -29.80 18.64 -1.12
CA GLN A 22 -29.41 18.52 0.29
C GLN A 22 -29.53 19.88 0.98
N PHE A 23 -30.48 20.00 1.88
CA PHE A 23 -30.71 21.24 2.62
C PHE A 23 -29.69 21.39 3.77
N ASN A 24 -28.42 21.67 3.41
CA ASN A 24 -27.44 22.11 4.39
C ASN A 24 -26.61 23.27 3.81
N MET A 25 -25.93 24.01 4.70
CA MET A 25 -25.20 25.24 4.34
C MET A 25 -23.98 25.03 3.41
N TYR A 26 -23.60 23.79 3.14
CA TYR A 26 -22.36 23.47 2.44
C TYR A 26 -22.59 23.02 0.99
N HIS A 27 -23.76 22.46 0.66
CA HIS A 27 -24.04 21.92 -0.66
C HIS A 27 -24.71 22.96 -1.55
N SER A 28 -23.98 23.40 -2.58
CA SER A 28 -24.48 24.36 -3.58
C SER A 28 -25.19 23.69 -4.75
N TYR A 29 -25.13 22.36 -4.83
CA TYR A 29 -25.61 21.55 -5.95
C TYR A 29 -26.57 20.47 -5.50
N THR A 30 -27.40 19.97 -6.43
CA THR A 30 -28.13 18.70 -6.24
C THR A 30 -27.14 17.53 -6.22
N VAL A 31 -27.53 16.40 -5.67
CA VAL A 31 -26.62 15.24 -5.49
C VAL A 31 -26.07 14.73 -6.83
N ASP A 32 -26.92 14.68 -7.84
CA ASP A 32 -26.53 14.29 -9.20
C ASP A 32 -25.57 15.32 -9.83
N GLU A 33 -25.83 16.62 -9.67
CA GLU A 33 -24.95 17.68 -10.18
C GLU A 33 -23.59 17.66 -9.44
N HIS A 34 -23.60 17.50 -8.11
CA HIS A 34 -22.38 17.29 -7.32
C HIS A 34 -21.54 16.15 -7.88
N THR A 35 -22.18 14.98 -8.15
CA THR A 35 -21.51 13.83 -8.75
C THR A 35 -20.85 14.17 -10.10
N ILE A 36 -21.54 14.94 -10.95
CA ILE A 36 -20.99 15.39 -12.24
C ILE A 36 -19.81 16.35 -12.04
N GLN A 37 -19.89 17.26 -11.07
CA GLN A 37 -18.77 18.15 -10.74
C GLN A 37 -17.55 17.38 -10.22
N CYS A 38 -17.74 16.30 -9.44
CA CYS A 38 -16.66 15.40 -9.02
C CYS A 38 -15.94 14.77 -10.22
N LEU A 39 -16.71 14.25 -11.19
CA LEU A 39 -16.15 13.68 -12.43
C LEU A 39 -15.43 14.72 -13.29
N LYS A 40 -15.95 15.93 -13.36
CA LYS A 40 -15.30 17.07 -14.04
C LYS A 40 -13.97 17.42 -13.36
N THR A 41 -13.96 17.51 -12.04
CA THR A 41 -12.72 17.75 -11.26
C THR A 41 -11.68 16.67 -11.54
N LEU A 42 -12.06 15.38 -11.54
CA LEU A 42 -11.15 14.30 -11.89
C LEU A 42 -10.58 14.46 -13.30
N ALA A 43 -11.42 14.78 -14.28
CA ALA A 43 -10.97 15.00 -15.65
C ALA A 43 -10.01 16.20 -15.78
N GLN A 44 -10.20 17.26 -15.01
CA GLN A 44 -9.28 18.40 -14.95
C GLN A 44 -7.92 18.01 -14.34
N ILE A 45 -7.92 17.18 -13.29
CA ILE A 45 -6.67 16.66 -12.71
C ILE A 45 -5.92 15.82 -13.74
N GLU A 46 -6.61 14.92 -14.47
CA GLU A 46 -6.00 14.10 -15.53
C GLU A 46 -5.37 14.94 -16.64
N LYS A 47 -5.97 16.07 -16.98
CA LYS A 47 -5.43 17.04 -17.96
C LYS A 47 -4.33 17.92 -17.40
N SER A 48 -3.94 17.73 -16.14
CA SER A 48 -2.95 18.58 -15.45
C SER A 48 -3.37 20.04 -15.30
N GLU A 49 -4.67 20.35 -15.35
CA GLU A 49 -5.20 21.71 -15.19
C GLU A 49 -5.20 22.17 -13.72
N LEU A 50 -5.06 21.26 -12.76
CA LEU A 50 -5.15 21.51 -11.31
C LEU A 50 -3.89 21.13 -10.53
N VAL A 51 -2.73 21.07 -11.18
CA VAL A 51 -1.48 20.62 -10.55
C VAL A 51 -1.08 21.49 -9.35
N GLU A 52 -1.21 22.79 -9.44
CA GLU A 52 -0.86 23.72 -8.37
C GLU A 52 -1.85 23.65 -7.20
N GLU A 53 -3.14 23.51 -7.48
CA GLU A 53 -4.19 23.41 -6.47
C GLU A 53 -4.20 22.04 -5.79
N LEU A 54 -4.02 20.97 -6.57
CA LEU A 54 -4.18 19.57 -6.15
C LEU A 54 -2.92 18.73 -6.46
N PRO A 55 -1.74 19.09 -5.93
CA PRO A 55 -0.47 18.47 -6.32
C PRO A 55 -0.41 16.97 -6.02
N ILE A 56 -0.95 16.52 -4.88
CA ILE A 56 -0.94 15.09 -4.52
C ILE A 56 -1.84 14.27 -5.44
N ALA A 57 -3.07 14.70 -5.66
CA ALA A 57 -3.99 14.00 -6.56
C ALA A 57 -3.44 13.95 -7.99
N SER A 58 -2.81 15.03 -8.46
CA SER A 58 -2.13 15.11 -9.75
C SER A 58 -0.96 14.13 -9.85
N SER A 59 -0.12 14.04 -8.82
CA SER A 59 0.98 13.06 -8.75
C SER A 59 0.45 11.62 -8.76
N ILE A 60 -0.55 11.32 -7.94
CA ILE A 60 -1.17 9.99 -7.88
C ILE A 60 -1.72 9.55 -9.24
N LEU A 61 -2.40 10.43 -9.97
CA LEU A 61 -2.94 10.11 -11.30
C LEU A 61 -1.83 9.96 -12.34
N LYS A 62 -0.75 10.74 -12.25
CA LYS A 62 0.42 10.63 -13.12
C LYS A 62 1.17 9.32 -12.91
N ASP A 63 1.32 8.88 -11.66
CA ASP A 63 1.96 7.60 -11.30
C ASP A 63 1.12 6.39 -11.75
N GLY A 64 -0.16 6.60 -12.04
CA GLY A 64 -1.09 5.61 -12.57
C GLY A 64 -1.99 5.00 -11.52
N VAL A 65 -3.29 5.12 -11.75
CA VAL A 65 -4.35 4.43 -11.01
C VAL A 65 -5.29 3.71 -11.97
N ASN A 66 -6.06 2.76 -11.46
CA ASN A 66 -7.10 2.15 -12.29
C ASN A 66 -8.20 3.17 -12.58
N ARG A 67 -8.18 3.69 -13.80
CA ARG A 67 -9.06 4.75 -14.28
C ARG A 67 -10.54 4.37 -14.21
N LYS A 68 -10.87 3.12 -14.57
CA LYS A 68 -12.25 2.62 -14.49
C LYS A 68 -12.75 2.65 -13.05
N VAL A 69 -11.93 2.19 -12.10
CA VAL A 69 -12.29 2.12 -10.68
C VAL A 69 -12.57 3.51 -10.12
N ILE A 70 -11.69 4.49 -10.34
CA ILE A 70 -11.87 5.82 -9.75
C ILE A 70 -13.06 6.58 -10.35
N TYR A 71 -13.30 6.50 -11.67
CA TYR A 71 -14.46 7.12 -12.32
C TYR A 71 -15.77 6.52 -11.84
N ILE A 72 -15.84 5.18 -11.72
CA ILE A 72 -17.05 4.49 -11.27
C ILE A 72 -17.27 4.72 -9.77
N ALA A 73 -16.20 4.75 -8.96
CA ALA A 73 -16.32 5.07 -7.55
C ALA A 73 -16.87 6.48 -7.33
N LEU A 74 -16.37 7.49 -8.05
CA LEU A 74 -16.90 8.85 -8.01
C LEU A 74 -18.33 8.93 -8.51
N LEU A 75 -18.69 8.22 -9.58
CA LEU A 75 -20.06 8.19 -10.08
C LEU A 75 -21.05 7.61 -9.05
N LEU A 76 -20.60 6.67 -8.22
CA LEU A 76 -21.45 5.91 -7.30
C LEU A 76 -21.27 6.30 -5.82
N HIS A 77 -20.36 7.22 -5.46
CA HIS A 77 -20.04 7.47 -4.05
C HIS A 77 -21.24 7.89 -3.21
N ASP A 78 -22.13 8.68 -3.80
CA ASP A 78 -23.34 9.23 -3.17
C ASP A 78 -24.65 8.54 -3.62
N ILE A 79 -24.57 7.44 -4.36
CA ILE A 79 -25.75 6.78 -4.95
C ILE A 79 -26.74 6.23 -3.90
N GLY A 80 -26.29 6.09 -2.66
CA GLY A 80 -27.13 5.66 -1.54
C GLY A 80 -27.99 6.78 -0.93
N LYS A 81 -27.76 8.07 -1.26
CA LYS A 81 -28.53 9.18 -0.75
C LYS A 81 -30.00 9.14 -1.18
N GLY A 82 -30.86 9.83 -0.45
CA GLY A 82 -32.31 9.83 -0.71
C GLY A 82 -33.07 8.59 -0.24
N ARG A 83 -32.44 7.72 0.54
CA ARG A 83 -33.00 6.48 1.09
C ARG A 83 -32.93 6.47 2.62
N SER A 84 -33.66 5.58 3.27
CA SER A 84 -33.80 5.53 4.74
C SER A 84 -32.54 5.07 5.47
N ASP A 85 -31.69 4.28 4.81
CA ASP A 85 -30.51 3.68 5.42
C ASP A 85 -29.28 4.62 5.33
N ASP A 86 -28.23 4.29 6.07
CA ASP A 86 -26.94 4.96 5.91
C ASP A 86 -26.47 4.90 4.45
N HIS A 87 -26.29 6.07 3.85
CA HIS A 87 -26.04 6.20 2.41
C HIS A 87 -24.73 5.51 1.97
N SER A 88 -23.71 5.47 2.86
CA SER A 88 -22.43 4.82 2.55
C SER A 88 -22.55 3.31 2.55
N ILE A 89 -23.34 2.74 3.49
CA ILE A 89 -23.61 1.29 3.55
C ILE A 89 -24.46 0.88 2.36
N LEU A 90 -25.54 1.58 2.11
CA LEU A 90 -26.46 1.26 1.02
C LEU A 90 -25.79 1.51 -0.33
N GLY A 91 -25.07 2.63 -0.46
CA GLY A 91 -24.31 2.96 -1.67
C GLY A 91 -23.28 1.88 -2.02
N ALA A 92 -22.56 1.33 -1.03
CA ALA A 92 -21.64 0.22 -1.26
C ALA A 92 -22.33 -1.05 -1.79
N LYS A 93 -23.51 -1.39 -1.24
CA LYS A 93 -24.31 -2.53 -1.75
C LYS A 93 -24.75 -2.30 -3.20
N ILE A 94 -25.20 -1.09 -3.51
CA ILE A 94 -25.59 -0.70 -4.88
C ILE A 94 -24.38 -0.75 -5.80
N ALA A 95 -23.27 -0.17 -5.39
CA ALA A 95 -22.02 -0.15 -6.16
C ALA A 95 -21.53 -1.57 -6.51
N LYS A 96 -21.63 -2.52 -5.57
CA LYS A 96 -21.34 -3.94 -5.81
C LYS A 96 -22.19 -4.57 -6.91
N GLN A 97 -23.47 -4.18 -7.02
CA GLN A 97 -24.39 -4.70 -8.04
C GLN A 97 -24.20 -4.00 -9.40
N VAL A 98 -23.94 -2.70 -9.39
CA VAL A 98 -23.81 -1.88 -10.60
C VAL A 98 -22.46 -2.07 -11.29
N SER A 99 -21.36 -2.17 -10.53
CA SER A 99 -20.00 -2.21 -11.08
C SER A 99 -19.75 -3.32 -12.09
N PRO A 100 -20.22 -4.58 -11.92
CA PRO A 100 -20.06 -5.62 -12.94
C PRO A 100 -20.81 -5.29 -14.25
N ARG A 101 -21.98 -4.64 -14.17
CA ARG A 101 -22.75 -4.19 -15.34
C ARG A 101 -21.99 -3.11 -16.13
N LEU A 102 -21.12 -2.34 -15.44
CA LEU A 102 -20.24 -1.34 -16.05
C LEU A 102 -18.90 -1.92 -16.52
N GLY A 103 -18.75 -3.26 -16.53
CA GLY A 103 -17.59 -3.97 -17.06
C GLY A 103 -16.40 -4.04 -16.10
N LEU A 104 -16.62 -3.98 -14.78
CA LEU A 104 -15.60 -4.21 -13.79
C LEU A 104 -15.48 -5.70 -13.46
N ASN A 105 -14.24 -6.17 -13.27
CA ASN A 105 -14.00 -7.51 -12.74
C ASN A 105 -14.26 -7.56 -11.21
N LYS A 106 -14.14 -8.74 -10.61
CA LYS A 106 -14.42 -8.96 -9.19
C LYS A 106 -13.56 -8.07 -8.29
N GLN A 107 -12.25 -8.00 -8.52
CA GLN A 107 -11.31 -7.21 -7.69
C GLN A 107 -11.57 -5.70 -7.84
N GLU A 108 -11.87 -5.24 -9.02
CA GLU A 108 -12.25 -3.84 -9.29
C GLU A 108 -13.57 -3.50 -8.60
N THR A 109 -14.56 -4.40 -8.67
CA THR A 109 -15.86 -4.25 -8.00
C THR A 109 -15.69 -4.16 -6.48
N GLU A 110 -14.89 -5.02 -5.86
CA GLU A 110 -14.59 -4.99 -4.43
C GLU A 110 -13.88 -3.67 -4.03
N THR A 111 -13.04 -3.14 -4.92
CA THR A 111 -12.36 -1.85 -4.69
C THR A 111 -13.34 -0.68 -4.75
N VAL A 112 -14.26 -0.68 -5.73
CA VAL A 112 -15.31 0.36 -5.83
C VAL A 112 -16.28 0.26 -4.65
N GLU A 113 -16.74 -0.93 -4.29
CA GLU A 113 -17.58 -1.16 -3.10
C GLU A 113 -16.91 -0.56 -1.84
N TRP A 114 -15.63 -0.83 -1.64
CA TRP A 114 -14.86 -0.31 -0.52
C TRP A 114 -14.74 1.23 -0.58
N LEU A 115 -14.43 1.81 -1.74
CA LEU A 115 -14.32 3.25 -1.91
C LEU A 115 -15.65 3.96 -1.60
N VAL A 116 -16.76 3.46 -2.10
CA VAL A 116 -18.09 4.01 -1.83
C VAL A 116 -18.45 3.87 -0.35
N ARG A 117 -18.12 2.73 0.27
CA ARG A 117 -18.37 2.48 1.71
C ARG A 117 -17.62 3.47 2.62
N TYR A 118 -16.41 3.83 2.23
CA TYR A 118 -15.48 4.62 3.05
C TYR A 118 -15.13 5.98 2.44
N HIS A 119 -15.96 6.51 1.52
CA HIS A 119 -15.65 7.78 0.83
C HIS A 119 -15.47 8.96 1.79
N LEU A 120 -16.18 8.98 2.92
CA LEU A 120 -16.07 10.03 3.95
C LEU A 120 -14.91 9.80 4.94
N LEU A 121 -14.29 8.60 4.95
CA LEU A 121 -13.33 8.21 5.99
C LEU A 121 -12.15 9.19 6.07
N MET A 122 -11.55 9.54 4.93
CA MET A 122 -10.39 10.42 4.92
C MET A 122 -10.72 11.84 5.36
N SER A 123 -11.83 12.40 4.88
CA SER A 123 -12.29 13.73 5.27
C SER A 123 -12.66 13.81 6.75
N ASP A 124 -13.30 12.77 7.28
CA ASP A 124 -13.67 12.67 8.68
C ASP A 124 -12.44 12.55 9.59
N MET A 125 -11.50 11.69 9.25
CA MET A 125 -10.25 11.55 10.01
C MET A 125 -9.43 12.85 9.98
N ALA A 126 -9.30 13.47 8.81
CA ALA A 126 -8.53 14.70 8.64
C ALA A 126 -9.13 15.90 9.40
N GLN A 127 -10.46 16.03 9.44
CA GLN A 127 -11.12 17.20 10.00
C GLN A 127 -11.60 17.03 11.46
N LYS A 128 -11.84 15.80 11.93
CA LYS A 128 -12.42 15.51 13.24
C LYS A 128 -11.46 14.86 14.23
N ARG A 129 -10.24 14.51 13.79
CA ARG A 129 -9.22 13.87 14.62
C ARG A 129 -7.92 14.67 14.59
N ASP A 130 -7.15 14.54 15.67
CA ASP A 130 -5.79 15.08 15.71
C ASP A 130 -4.84 14.17 14.90
N ILE A 131 -4.36 14.67 13.75
CA ILE A 131 -3.42 13.95 12.89
C ILE A 131 -2.04 13.84 13.55
N SER A 132 -1.67 14.75 14.46
CA SER A 132 -0.40 14.67 15.20
C SER A 132 -0.37 13.52 16.21
N ASP A 133 -1.52 12.94 16.58
CA ASP A 133 -1.57 11.71 17.36
C ASP A 133 -1.26 10.48 16.46
N PRO A 134 -0.15 9.76 16.71
CA PRO A 134 0.21 8.58 15.91
C PRO A 134 -0.85 7.47 15.90
N ARG A 135 -1.78 7.46 16.87
CA ARG A 135 -2.89 6.50 16.88
C ARG A 135 -3.87 6.79 15.77
N THR A 136 -4.17 8.06 15.50
CA THR A 136 -5.06 8.49 14.40
C THR A 136 -4.56 7.95 13.06
N VAL A 137 -3.27 8.16 12.75
CA VAL A 137 -2.67 7.71 11.49
C VAL A 137 -2.63 6.19 11.41
N ARG A 138 -2.29 5.50 12.51
CA ARG A 138 -2.29 4.02 12.54
C ARG A 138 -3.67 3.41 12.33
N ASP A 139 -4.71 4.01 12.94
CA ASP A 139 -6.08 3.52 12.77
C ASP A 139 -6.58 3.75 11.35
N PHE A 140 -6.23 4.89 10.75
CA PHE A 140 -6.51 5.15 9.33
C PHE A 140 -5.76 4.18 8.42
N ALA A 141 -4.46 3.93 8.66
CA ALA A 141 -3.68 2.96 7.91
C ALA A 141 -4.27 1.54 7.98
N LYS A 142 -4.74 1.10 9.16
CA LYS A 142 -5.44 -0.19 9.33
C LYS A 142 -6.73 -0.26 8.53
N ALA A 143 -7.50 0.83 8.45
CA ALA A 143 -8.74 0.87 7.69
C ALA A 143 -8.46 0.84 6.17
N VAL A 144 -7.45 1.55 5.71
CA VAL A 144 -7.08 1.67 4.28
C VAL A 144 -6.35 0.44 3.76
N GLN A 145 -5.46 -0.16 4.57
CA GLN A 145 -4.73 -1.42 4.33
C GLN A 145 -3.65 -1.40 3.24
N SER A 146 -3.72 -0.54 2.23
CA SER A 146 -2.74 -0.52 1.13
C SER A 146 -2.55 0.87 0.53
N VAL A 147 -1.35 1.15 0.02
CA VAL A 147 -1.05 2.38 -0.72
C VAL A 147 -1.98 2.56 -1.93
N LYS A 148 -2.35 1.47 -2.61
CA LYS A 148 -3.29 1.51 -3.73
C LYS A 148 -4.66 2.05 -3.33
N ARG A 149 -5.23 1.57 -2.20
CA ARG A 149 -6.50 2.08 -1.66
C ARG A 149 -6.35 3.52 -1.14
N LEU A 150 -5.23 3.84 -0.49
CA LEU A 150 -4.93 5.19 -0.04
C LEU A 150 -4.94 6.19 -1.20
N ASN A 151 -4.25 5.87 -2.29
CA ASN A 151 -4.18 6.71 -3.48
C ASN A 151 -5.58 6.97 -4.07
N LEU A 152 -6.37 5.91 -4.28
CA LEU A 152 -7.72 6.03 -4.83
C LEU A 152 -8.64 6.83 -3.90
N LEU A 153 -8.60 6.57 -2.58
CA LEU A 153 -9.40 7.31 -1.59
C LEU A 153 -9.01 8.78 -1.53
N THR A 154 -7.72 9.10 -1.63
CA THR A 154 -7.23 10.49 -1.64
C THR A 154 -7.76 11.25 -2.84
N VAL A 155 -7.67 10.67 -4.04
CA VAL A 155 -8.20 11.28 -5.26
C VAL A 155 -9.72 11.47 -5.16
N LEU A 156 -10.45 10.44 -4.70
CA LEU A 156 -11.90 10.52 -4.49
C LEU A 156 -12.24 11.64 -3.52
N THR A 157 -11.61 11.68 -2.33
CA THR A 157 -11.89 12.69 -1.28
C THR A 157 -11.62 14.11 -1.77
N VAL A 158 -10.54 14.34 -2.52
CA VAL A 158 -10.21 15.67 -3.07
C VAL A 158 -11.26 16.09 -4.09
N CYS A 159 -11.66 15.19 -5.00
CA CYS A 159 -12.72 15.50 -5.99
C CYS A 159 -14.05 15.77 -5.32
N ASP A 160 -14.43 14.97 -4.32
CA ASP A 160 -15.67 15.12 -3.57
C ASP A 160 -15.70 16.47 -2.83
N VAL A 161 -14.75 16.75 -1.94
CA VAL A 161 -14.72 17.95 -1.10
C VAL A 161 -14.67 19.23 -1.98
N ARG A 162 -13.88 19.22 -3.06
CA ARG A 162 -13.78 20.36 -3.96
C ARG A 162 -15.08 20.66 -4.69
N SER A 163 -15.88 19.65 -4.95
CA SER A 163 -17.09 19.73 -5.76
C SER A 163 -18.37 19.99 -4.95
N VAL A 164 -18.29 20.12 -3.62
CA VAL A 164 -19.45 20.45 -2.76
C VAL A 164 -19.97 21.87 -3.02
N GLY A 165 -19.07 22.83 -3.26
CA GLY A 165 -19.40 24.22 -3.53
C GLY A 165 -18.16 25.09 -3.67
N PRO A 166 -18.34 26.34 -4.16
CA PRO A 166 -17.27 27.33 -4.14
C PRO A 166 -16.76 27.48 -2.69
N ASP A 167 -15.48 27.66 -2.50
CA ASP A 167 -14.84 27.87 -1.18
C ASP A 167 -14.87 26.69 -0.22
N THR A 168 -15.46 25.54 -0.58
CA THR A 168 -15.44 24.34 0.26
C THR A 168 -14.04 23.72 0.34
N TRP A 169 -13.28 23.78 -0.75
CA TRP A 169 -11.86 23.42 -0.79
C TRP A 169 -11.02 24.63 -0.42
N ASN A 170 -10.21 24.51 0.63
CA ASN A 170 -9.33 25.59 1.10
C ASN A 170 -7.98 25.05 1.55
N ASN A 171 -7.01 25.94 1.79
CA ASN A 171 -5.65 25.58 2.16
C ASN A 171 -5.56 24.77 3.47
N TRP A 172 -6.46 25.00 4.41
CA TRP A 172 -6.49 24.26 5.67
C TRP A 172 -6.84 22.79 5.43
N LYS A 173 -7.94 22.52 4.74
CA LYS A 173 -8.35 21.15 4.37
C LYS A 173 -7.30 20.45 3.50
N ALA A 174 -6.74 21.17 2.53
CA ALA A 174 -5.68 20.67 1.67
C ALA A 174 -4.45 20.24 2.48
N THR A 175 -4.07 21.02 3.50
CA THR A 175 -2.93 20.69 4.38
C THR A 175 -3.21 19.46 5.21
N LEU A 176 -4.39 19.35 5.83
CA LEU A 176 -4.76 18.19 6.63
C LEU A 176 -4.78 16.89 5.79
N ILE A 177 -5.38 16.92 4.61
CA ILE A 177 -5.43 15.76 3.72
C ILE A 177 -4.02 15.37 3.25
N ARG A 178 -3.17 16.35 2.91
CA ARG A 178 -1.77 16.10 2.54
C ARG A 178 -0.97 15.45 3.65
N GLN A 179 -1.10 15.96 4.88
CA GLN A 179 -0.41 15.41 6.04
C GLN A 179 -0.89 13.98 6.32
N LEU A 180 -2.19 13.75 6.41
CA LEU A 180 -2.74 12.41 6.66
C LEU A 180 -2.30 11.40 5.58
N TYR A 181 -2.30 11.82 4.30
CA TYR A 181 -1.80 10.99 3.20
C TYR A 181 -0.34 10.61 3.38
N ALA A 182 0.55 11.60 3.61
CA ALA A 182 1.99 11.36 3.69
C ALA A 182 2.37 10.44 4.86
N GLU A 183 1.82 10.68 6.05
CA GLU A 183 2.09 9.88 7.24
C GLU A 183 1.52 8.45 7.11
N THR A 184 0.31 8.32 6.54
CA THR A 184 -0.29 7.00 6.30
C THR A 184 0.49 6.20 5.27
N LYS A 185 0.92 6.85 4.19
CA LYS A 185 1.74 6.21 3.14
C LYS A 185 3.04 5.65 3.73
N ALA A 186 3.73 6.43 4.55
CA ALA A 186 4.96 5.98 5.22
C ALA A 186 4.73 4.71 6.08
N ILE A 187 3.65 4.66 6.87
CA ILE A 187 3.31 3.47 7.67
C ILE A 187 3.04 2.25 6.78
N LEU A 188 2.26 2.43 5.71
CA LEU A 188 1.90 1.32 4.81
C LEU A 188 3.11 0.79 4.03
N GLU A 189 4.04 1.66 3.61
CA GLU A 189 5.27 1.29 2.92
C GLU A 189 6.23 0.54 3.85
N GLN A 190 6.44 1.02 5.09
CA GLN A 190 7.25 0.33 6.09
C GLN A 190 6.70 -1.05 6.44
N GLY A 191 5.38 -1.17 6.59
CA GLY A 191 4.74 -2.46 6.82
C GLY A 191 4.91 -3.43 5.66
N ALA A 192 4.80 -2.96 4.43
CA ALA A 192 5.02 -3.78 3.23
C ALA A 192 6.48 -4.23 3.10
N GLU A 193 7.46 -3.37 3.40
CA GLU A 193 8.87 -3.75 3.41
C GLU A 193 9.21 -4.78 4.50
N ALA A 194 8.64 -4.66 5.70
CA ALA A 194 8.83 -5.64 6.77
C ALA A 194 8.29 -7.01 6.35
N LEU A 195 7.09 -7.06 5.76
CA LEU A 195 6.49 -8.29 5.25
C LEU A 195 7.31 -8.90 4.10
N ASN A 196 7.79 -8.08 3.18
CA ASN A 196 8.64 -8.54 2.06
C ASN A 196 10.00 -9.08 2.55
N ARG A 197 10.56 -8.52 3.62
CA ARG A 197 11.78 -9.05 4.27
C ARG A 197 11.54 -10.41 4.91
N GLU A 198 10.44 -10.57 5.61
CA GLU A 198 10.05 -11.84 6.23
C GLU A 198 9.77 -12.94 5.20
N ASN A 199 9.06 -12.62 4.13
CA ASN A 199 8.81 -13.53 3.01
C ASN A 199 10.11 -13.98 2.35
N ARG A 200 11.02 -13.06 2.03
CA ARG A 200 12.35 -13.40 1.45
C ARG A 200 13.16 -14.30 2.37
N MET A 201 13.15 -14.06 3.68
CA MET A 201 13.82 -14.91 4.66
C MET A 201 13.20 -16.31 4.68
N THR A 202 11.90 -16.42 4.63
CA THR A 202 11.17 -17.70 4.61
C THR A 202 11.49 -18.52 3.36
N GLU A 203 11.51 -17.85 2.19
CA GLU A 203 11.88 -18.47 0.91
C GLU A 203 13.35 -18.92 0.90
N ALA A 204 14.28 -18.10 1.40
CA ALA A 204 15.69 -18.46 1.51
C ALA A 204 15.90 -19.70 2.42
N LYS A 205 15.22 -19.74 3.57
CA LYS A 205 15.24 -20.90 4.46
C LYS A 205 14.69 -22.16 3.80
N LYS A 206 13.61 -22.02 3.02
CA LYS A 206 13.03 -23.14 2.27
C LYS A 206 14.01 -23.67 1.23
N ALA A 207 14.59 -22.77 0.42
CA ALA A 207 15.55 -23.13 -0.61
C ALA A 207 16.80 -23.82 -0.03
N LEU A 208 17.31 -23.35 1.13
CA LEU A 208 18.42 -24.03 1.80
C LEU A 208 18.02 -25.42 2.31
N ARG A 209 16.82 -25.60 2.88
CA ARG A 209 16.33 -26.92 3.31
C ARG A 209 16.25 -27.91 2.16
N GLU A 210 15.81 -27.48 0.99
CA GLU A 210 15.76 -28.30 -0.23
C GLU A 210 17.16 -28.76 -0.65
N LYS A 211 18.17 -27.88 -0.58
CA LYS A 211 19.58 -28.24 -0.85
C LYS A 211 20.21 -29.15 0.22
N LEU A 212 19.74 -29.07 1.45
CA LEU A 212 20.18 -29.94 2.58
C LEU A 212 19.36 -31.22 2.71
N SER A 213 18.63 -31.64 1.68
CA SER A 213 17.71 -32.78 1.71
C SER A 213 18.35 -34.11 2.14
N GLU A 214 19.67 -34.24 1.97
CA GLU A 214 20.45 -35.43 2.42
C GLU A 214 20.84 -35.38 3.91
N TRP A 215 20.52 -34.26 4.60
CA TRP A 215 20.85 -34.14 6.03
C TRP A 215 19.68 -34.60 6.90
N ASP A 216 20.01 -35.01 8.14
CA ASP A 216 18.98 -35.28 9.13
C ASP A 216 18.16 -34.02 9.45
N ASN A 217 16.86 -34.20 9.67
CA ASN A 217 15.95 -33.10 10.02
C ASN A 217 16.42 -32.31 11.25
N LYS A 218 17.11 -32.94 12.19
CA LYS A 218 17.70 -32.30 13.37
C LYS A 218 18.80 -31.31 12.97
N ASP A 219 19.71 -31.72 12.08
CA ASP A 219 20.82 -30.90 11.60
C ASP A 219 20.31 -29.72 10.76
N ILE A 220 19.33 -29.96 9.89
CA ILE A 220 18.66 -28.92 9.09
C ILE A 220 18.03 -27.88 10.00
N LYS A 221 17.35 -28.28 11.08
CA LYS A 221 16.72 -27.38 12.03
C LYS A 221 17.74 -26.50 12.77
N ILE A 222 18.86 -27.13 13.21
CA ILE A 222 19.96 -26.42 13.85
C ILE A 222 20.55 -25.39 12.88
N GLU A 223 20.87 -25.78 11.65
CA GLU A 223 21.46 -24.92 10.64
C GLU A 223 20.56 -23.74 10.30
N THR A 224 19.27 -23.98 10.00
CA THR A 224 18.32 -22.92 9.67
C THR A 224 17.92 -22.03 10.85
N GLY A 225 18.22 -22.46 12.09
CA GLY A 225 17.94 -21.71 13.32
C GLY A 225 19.09 -20.84 13.83
N ARG A 226 20.34 -21.10 13.41
CA ARG A 226 21.53 -20.42 13.95
C ARG A 226 21.77 -19.02 13.41
N HIS A 227 21.17 -18.68 12.27
CA HIS A 227 21.47 -17.45 11.55
C HIS A 227 20.44 -16.35 11.77
N TYR A 228 20.90 -15.10 11.86
CA TYR A 228 20.10 -13.89 12.01
C TYR A 228 19.54 -13.40 10.65
N PRO A 229 18.50 -12.54 10.64
CA PRO A 229 17.85 -12.05 9.42
C PRO A 229 18.80 -11.52 8.34
N PRO A 230 19.86 -10.75 8.62
CA PRO A 230 20.78 -10.25 7.59
C PRO A 230 21.46 -11.35 6.78
N TYR A 231 21.76 -12.50 7.38
CA TYR A 231 22.35 -13.65 6.69
C TYR A 231 21.43 -14.17 5.57
N TRP A 232 20.14 -14.30 5.85
CA TRP A 232 19.14 -14.79 4.89
C TRP A 232 18.89 -13.84 3.73
N GLN A 233 19.19 -12.57 3.90
CA GLN A 233 18.99 -11.51 2.90
C GLN A 233 20.25 -11.18 2.11
N GLY A 234 21.42 -11.41 2.69
CA GLY A 234 22.70 -10.98 2.12
C GLY A 234 23.40 -12.05 1.29
N PHE A 235 23.05 -13.33 1.45
CA PHE A 235 23.74 -14.42 0.76
C PHE A 235 22.79 -15.23 -0.12
N GLN A 236 23.30 -15.61 -1.31
CA GLN A 236 22.62 -16.54 -2.22
C GLN A 236 22.61 -17.96 -1.63
N VAL A 237 21.63 -18.78 -2.00
CA VAL A 237 21.44 -20.12 -1.45
C VAL A 237 22.67 -21.04 -1.66
N ASP A 238 23.44 -20.86 -2.73
CA ASP A 238 24.66 -21.61 -2.98
C ASP A 238 25.77 -21.28 -1.98
N ALA A 239 25.92 -20.01 -1.64
CA ALA A 239 26.84 -19.58 -0.58
C ALA A 239 26.38 -20.07 0.80
N GLN A 240 25.08 -19.98 1.09
CA GLN A 240 24.49 -20.50 2.33
C GLN A 240 24.73 -22.02 2.45
N PHE A 241 24.60 -22.76 1.36
CA PHE A 241 24.87 -24.21 1.34
C PHE A 241 26.35 -24.54 1.57
N ALA A 242 27.28 -23.79 0.97
CA ALA A 242 28.72 -23.94 1.22
C ALA A 242 29.05 -23.64 2.70
N PHE A 243 28.49 -22.55 3.25
CA PHE A 243 28.68 -22.25 4.68
C PHE A 243 28.12 -23.32 5.60
N ALA A 244 26.94 -23.86 5.29
CA ALA A 244 26.35 -24.98 6.06
C ALA A 244 27.25 -26.21 6.09
N LYS A 245 27.88 -26.57 4.96
CA LYS A 245 28.84 -27.67 4.89
C LYS A 245 30.08 -27.42 5.76
N LEU A 246 30.63 -26.23 5.72
CA LEU A 246 31.79 -25.86 6.54
C LEU A 246 31.44 -25.88 8.02
N LEU A 247 30.27 -25.43 8.42
CA LEU A 247 29.83 -25.36 9.81
C LEU A 247 29.39 -26.72 10.37
N ARG A 248 29.09 -27.69 9.49
CA ARG A 248 28.68 -29.02 9.92
C ARG A 248 29.82 -29.71 10.68
N ASN A 249 29.54 -30.15 11.92
CA ASN A 249 30.50 -30.85 12.78
C ASN A 249 31.81 -30.08 13.00
N LEU A 250 31.74 -28.74 13.08
CA LEU A 250 32.89 -27.91 13.43
C LEU A 250 33.21 -28.08 14.91
N GLY A 251 34.42 -28.53 15.23
CA GLY A 251 34.92 -28.62 16.60
C GLY A 251 35.23 -27.28 17.23
N ALA A 252 35.30 -27.22 18.56
CA ALA A 252 35.53 -25.97 19.30
C ALA A 252 36.84 -25.23 18.93
N ASP A 253 37.89 -26.00 18.62
CA ASP A 253 39.24 -25.49 18.30
C ASP A 253 39.59 -25.75 16.82
N GLU A 254 38.59 -26.05 15.98
CA GLU A 254 38.78 -26.36 14.57
C GLU A 254 38.59 -25.13 13.70
N ILE A 255 39.44 -24.96 12.69
CA ILE A 255 39.27 -24.00 11.60
C ILE A 255 39.08 -24.77 10.30
N LYS A 256 37.96 -24.58 9.64
CA LYS A 256 37.74 -25.11 8.30
C LYS A 256 37.88 -24.02 7.27
N ILE A 257 38.57 -24.34 6.17
CA ILE A 257 38.82 -23.40 5.07
C ILE A 257 38.38 -24.04 3.77
N GLU A 258 37.61 -23.30 2.96
CA GLU A 258 37.25 -23.69 1.61
C GLU A 258 37.72 -22.61 0.62
N LEU A 259 38.39 -23.06 -0.45
CA LEU A 259 38.88 -22.25 -1.53
C LEU A 259 38.06 -22.54 -2.80
N THR A 260 37.40 -21.54 -3.37
CA THR A 260 36.61 -21.70 -4.58
C THR A 260 37.05 -20.68 -5.63
N PRO A 261 37.51 -21.08 -6.82
CA PRO A 261 37.77 -20.14 -7.91
C PRO A 261 36.51 -19.38 -8.31
N ASP A 262 36.63 -18.06 -8.44
CA ASP A 262 35.61 -17.17 -8.99
C ASP A 262 36.10 -16.70 -10.38
N THR A 263 35.75 -17.47 -11.42
CA THR A 263 36.23 -17.22 -12.77
C THR A 263 35.72 -15.93 -13.37
N ASP A 264 34.56 -15.45 -12.91
CA ASP A 264 33.96 -14.20 -13.40
C ASP A 264 34.70 -12.97 -12.91
N ARG A 265 35.39 -13.10 -11.75
CA ARG A 265 36.13 -11.99 -11.11
C ARG A 265 37.65 -12.17 -11.13
N ASP A 266 38.12 -13.22 -11.79
CA ASP A 266 39.54 -13.61 -11.76
C ASP A 266 40.13 -13.59 -10.34
N ALA A 267 39.37 -14.19 -9.41
CA ALA A 267 39.67 -14.19 -7.97
C ALA A 267 39.47 -15.56 -7.35
N THR A 268 40.00 -15.77 -6.15
CA THR A 268 39.73 -16.95 -5.35
C THR A 268 38.89 -16.55 -4.14
N ARG A 269 37.72 -17.12 -3.99
CA ARG A 269 36.89 -16.98 -2.80
C ARG A 269 37.43 -17.87 -1.70
N ILE A 270 37.70 -17.30 -0.55
CA ILE A 270 38.14 -18.00 0.63
C ILE A 270 37.03 -17.91 1.70
N CYS A 271 36.52 -19.05 2.14
CA CYS A 271 35.54 -19.17 3.22
C CYS A 271 36.20 -19.78 4.44
N PHE A 272 36.02 -19.16 5.60
CA PHE A 272 36.50 -19.65 6.88
C PHE A 272 35.32 -20.01 7.78
N ALA A 273 35.40 -21.15 8.48
CA ALA A 273 34.51 -21.49 9.58
C ALA A 273 35.36 -21.78 10.81
N LEU A 274 35.09 -21.09 11.90
CA LEU A 274 35.76 -21.25 13.19
C LEU A 274 34.76 -21.00 14.33
N SER A 275 35.04 -21.49 15.51
CA SER A 275 34.27 -21.17 16.71
C SER A 275 34.47 -19.70 17.07
N ASP A 276 33.44 -19.06 17.59
CA ASP A 276 33.49 -17.65 18.04
C ASP A 276 34.45 -17.54 19.23
N LEU A 277 35.61 -16.90 18.96
CA LEU A 277 36.64 -16.65 19.95
C LEU A 277 36.43 -15.32 20.67
N SER A 278 35.22 -14.80 20.77
CA SER A 278 34.89 -13.50 21.37
C SER A 278 35.53 -12.31 20.65
N LEU A 279 34.74 -11.31 20.31
CA LEU A 279 35.15 -10.06 19.63
C LEU A 279 36.32 -9.31 20.28
N ILE A 280 36.64 -9.61 21.51
CA ILE A 280 37.77 -9.03 22.25
C ILE A 280 39.15 -9.37 21.62
N HIS A 281 39.25 -10.51 20.93
CA HIS A 281 40.49 -10.95 20.29
C HIS A 281 40.67 -10.51 18.85
N ILE A 282 39.64 -9.87 18.24
CA ILE A 282 39.68 -9.40 16.84
C ILE A 282 40.09 -7.90 16.77
N SER A 283 40.09 -7.18 17.87
CA SER A 283 40.20 -5.72 17.88
C SER A 283 41.62 -5.14 17.97
N GLU A 284 42.69 -5.95 18.09
CA GLU A 284 44.07 -5.43 18.02
C GLU A 284 44.81 -6.01 16.81
N PRO A 285 45.03 -5.21 15.75
CA PRO A 285 46.08 -5.55 14.80
C PRO A 285 47.42 -5.43 15.55
N THR A 286 48.08 -6.58 15.81
CA THR A 286 49.47 -6.58 16.29
C THR A 286 50.30 -5.78 15.31
N ARG A 287 50.59 -4.51 15.66
CA ARG A 287 51.66 -3.76 15.04
C ARG A 287 52.97 -4.47 15.41
N ARG A 288 53.55 -5.22 14.47
CA ARG A 288 54.97 -5.61 14.58
C ARG A 288 55.76 -4.33 14.44
N PRO A 289 56.64 -3.99 15.36
CA PRO A 289 57.60 -2.92 15.14
C PRO A 289 58.52 -3.34 14.00
N ILE A 290 58.75 -2.41 13.08
CA ILE A 290 59.79 -2.49 12.03
C ILE A 290 61.15 -2.32 12.65
#